data_77ac24af642d5d43907d0be461ac13cc
#
_entry.id   77ac24af642d5d43907d0be461ac13cc
#
_cell.length_a   1.000
_cell.length_b   1.000
_cell.length_c   1.000
_cell.angle_alpha   90.00
_cell.angle_beta   90.00
_cell.angle_gamma   90.00
#
_symmetry.space_group_name_H-M   'P 1'
#
loop_
_entity.id
_entity.type
_entity.pdbx_description
1 polymer ?
#
loop_
_entity_poly.entity_id
_entity_poly.type
_entity_poly.pdbx_seq_one_letter_code
_entity_poly.pdbx_strand_id
1 'polypeptide(L)'
;AVKSEDNNPATKAVAEKTIYKFTKGSSSYDLEVVAEKAGTSATVKKDVPSISATGTADGQATNNNTVFVDVENNNSWVGYKNVSSKTGADVKLVLNSDNVAEVVFIYGNFTSDADAEDYIILKGTGYQAEKDKNNKTVYRFIDAYDANGEKVEDLYTASETLAKNAKKAMYLIDKRDGDDYVQTWTAKFD
;
A
#
# COMPACT_ATOMS: atom_id res chain seq x y z
N ALA A 1 -13.96 -0.66 -15.67
CA ALA A 1 -14.42 -0.92 -17.05
C ALA A 1 -15.20 0.30 -17.53
N VAL A 2 -14.69 1.02 -18.51
CA VAL A 2 -15.44 2.09 -19.17
C VAL A 2 -16.44 1.40 -20.10
N LYS A 3 -17.71 1.37 -19.72
CA LYS A 3 -18.78 0.99 -20.63
C LYS A 3 -19.02 2.15 -21.57
N SER A 4 -18.76 1.96 -22.87
CA SER A 4 -19.26 2.84 -23.91
C SER A 4 -20.77 2.61 -24.02
N GLU A 5 -21.57 3.59 -23.67
CA GLU A 5 -23.05 3.54 -23.84
C GLU A 5 -23.49 4.04 -25.22
N ASP A 6 -22.59 4.13 -26.18
CA ASP A 6 -22.96 4.54 -27.52
C ASP A 6 -23.26 3.34 -28.44
N ASN A 7 -24.49 3.26 -28.91
CA ASN A 7 -24.97 2.35 -29.96
C ASN A 7 -24.33 2.66 -31.33
N ASN A 8 -23.11 3.17 -31.39
CA ASN A 8 -22.39 3.45 -32.60
C ASN A 8 -21.51 2.24 -32.99
N PRO A 9 -21.76 1.56 -34.12
CA PRO A 9 -20.99 0.39 -34.56
C PRO A 9 -19.52 0.68 -34.94
N ALA A 10 -19.05 1.88 -34.78
CA ALA A 10 -17.66 2.28 -34.99
C ALA A 10 -16.82 2.31 -33.69
N THR A 11 -17.32 1.77 -32.58
CA THR A 11 -16.54 1.68 -31.34
C THR A 11 -15.38 0.72 -31.53
N LYS A 12 -14.19 1.27 -31.54
CA LYS A 12 -12.94 0.52 -31.47
C LYS A 12 -12.98 -0.35 -30.21
N ALA A 13 -12.93 -1.67 -30.38
CA ALA A 13 -12.90 -2.57 -29.23
C ALA A 13 -11.75 -2.18 -28.31
N VAL A 14 -12.05 -1.94 -27.02
CA VAL A 14 -11.03 -1.68 -26.01
C VAL A 14 -10.29 -2.98 -25.76
N ALA A 15 -8.98 -3.01 -26.03
CA ALA A 15 -8.16 -4.18 -25.79
C ALA A 15 -7.89 -4.36 -24.30
N GLU A 16 -7.93 -5.60 -23.82
CA GLU A 16 -7.58 -5.92 -22.44
C GLU A 16 -6.13 -5.50 -22.13
N LYS A 17 -5.89 -5.05 -20.89
CA LYS A 17 -4.57 -4.64 -20.38
C LYS A 17 -3.88 -3.56 -21.23
N THR A 18 -4.64 -2.76 -21.96
CA THR A 18 -4.13 -1.60 -22.73
C THR A 18 -4.54 -0.31 -22.02
N ILE A 19 -3.61 0.61 -21.89
CA ILE A 19 -3.84 1.91 -21.26
C ILE A 19 -4.32 2.90 -22.32
N TYR A 20 -5.46 3.50 -22.05
CA TYR A 20 -6.04 4.52 -22.90
C TYR A 20 -6.14 5.85 -22.16
N LYS A 21 -5.75 6.92 -22.84
CA LYS A 21 -6.16 8.27 -22.48
C LYS A 21 -7.52 8.52 -23.13
N PHE A 22 -8.46 8.99 -22.37
CA PHE A 22 -9.75 9.41 -22.91
C PHE A 22 -9.92 10.92 -22.76
N THR A 23 -10.48 11.53 -23.81
CA THR A 23 -10.86 12.93 -23.79
C THR A 23 -12.36 13.02 -24.02
N LYS A 24 -13.06 13.68 -23.13
CA LYS A 24 -14.50 13.87 -23.23
C LYS A 24 -14.80 14.95 -24.28
N GLY A 25 -15.44 14.55 -25.37
CA GLY A 25 -16.08 15.48 -26.30
C GLY A 25 -17.49 15.87 -25.83
N SER A 26 -18.23 16.60 -26.65
CA SER A 26 -19.60 17.03 -26.36
C SER A 26 -20.61 15.89 -26.32
N SER A 27 -20.40 14.82 -27.08
CA SER A 27 -21.31 13.67 -27.23
C SER A 27 -20.61 12.33 -27.31
N SER A 28 -19.27 12.28 -27.23
CA SER A 28 -18.47 11.07 -27.32
C SER A 28 -17.17 11.19 -26.57
N TYR A 29 -16.46 10.06 -26.40
CA TYR A 29 -15.11 10.03 -25.84
C TYR A 29 -14.14 9.60 -26.94
N ASP A 30 -13.07 10.35 -27.10
CA ASP A 30 -11.94 9.93 -27.92
C ASP A 30 -10.96 9.11 -27.08
N LEU A 31 -10.60 7.92 -27.59
CA LEU A 31 -9.66 7.00 -26.94
C LEU A 31 -8.35 6.98 -27.73
N GLU A 32 -7.27 7.30 -27.06
CA GLU A 32 -5.91 7.24 -27.58
C GLU A 32 -5.11 6.22 -26.77
N VAL A 33 -4.42 5.28 -27.45
CA VAL A 33 -3.50 4.36 -26.78
C VAL A 33 -2.30 5.15 -26.32
N VAL A 34 -2.02 5.09 -25.02
CA VAL A 34 -0.88 5.77 -24.43
C VAL A 34 0.35 4.89 -24.54
N ALA A 35 1.48 5.47 -24.96
CA ALA A 35 2.77 4.78 -24.91
C ALA A 35 3.12 4.45 -23.46
N GLU A 36 3.43 3.18 -23.19
CA GLU A 36 3.70 2.67 -21.85
C GLU A 36 5.03 1.96 -21.78
N LYS A 37 5.64 1.98 -20.60
CA LYS A 37 6.66 1.01 -20.22
C LYS A 37 6.02 -0.11 -19.41
N ALA A 38 6.49 -1.35 -19.59
CA ALA A 38 6.03 -2.49 -18.84
C ALA A 38 7.19 -3.19 -18.14
N GLY A 39 6.93 -3.77 -17.00
CA GLY A 39 7.87 -4.59 -16.25
C GLY A 39 7.15 -5.73 -15.52
N THR A 40 7.87 -6.80 -15.24
CA THR A 40 7.40 -7.99 -14.52
C THR A 40 8.13 -8.15 -13.20
N SER A 41 7.54 -8.91 -12.28
CA SER A 41 8.11 -9.10 -10.92
C SER A 41 8.47 -7.78 -10.23
N ALA A 42 7.61 -6.79 -10.38
CA ALA A 42 7.84 -5.45 -9.88
C ALA A 42 7.86 -5.42 -8.35
N THR A 43 8.76 -4.61 -7.83
CA THR A 43 8.75 -4.17 -6.42
C THR A 43 8.45 -2.68 -6.38
N VAL A 44 7.29 -2.36 -5.81
CA VAL A 44 6.86 -1.00 -5.48
C VAL A 44 6.87 -0.90 -3.97
N LYS A 45 7.68 -0.02 -3.39
CA LYS A 45 7.78 0.15 -1.93
C LYS A 45 7.33 1.53 -1.52
N LYS A 46 6.65 1.60 -0.37
CA LYS A 46 6.38 2.85 0.31
C LYS A 46 7.70 3.57 0.62
N ASP A 47 7.69 4.88 0.52
CA ASP A 47 8.85 5.76 0.77
C ASP A 47 10.06 5.56 -0.17
N VAL A 48 9.93 4.76 -1.24
CA VAL A 48 10.96 4.59 -2.25
C VAL A 48 10.54 5.28 -3.54
N PRO A 49 11.26 6.33 -4.00
CA PRO A 49 10.89 7.13 -5.16
C PRO A 49 11.24 6.44 -6.50
N SER A 50 11.16 5.11 -6.53
CA SER A 50 11.44 4.33 -7.75
C SER A 50 10.74 2.98 -7.69
N ILE A 51 10.57 2.37 -8.88
CA ILE A 51 10.03 1.02 -9.04
C ILE A 51 11.15 0.14 -9.56
N SER A 52 11.36 -1.00 -8.91
CA SER A 52 12.24 -2.06 -9.40
C SER A 52 11.37 -3.15 -10.04
N ALA A 53 11.66 -3.47 -11.29
CA ALA A 53 10.95 -4.51 -12.04
C ALA A 53 11.87 -5.11 -13.09
N THR A 54 11.64 -6.36 -13.46
CA THR A 54 12.37 -6.98 -14.56
C THR A 54 11.95 -6.35 -15.88
N GLY A 55 12.89 -5.96 -16.71
CA GLY A 55 12.65 -5.36 -18.02
C GLY A 55 12.71 -3.84 -18.01
N THR A 56 11.91 -3.19 -18.88
CA THR A 56 12.05 -1.76 -19.17
C THR A 56 11.61 -0.82 -18.06
N ALA A 57 10.89 -1.33 -17.06
CA ALA A 57 10.43 -0.55 -15.90
C ALA A 57 11.40 -0.57 -14.70
N ASP A 58 12.54 -1.27 -14.80
CA ASP A 58 13.50 -1.38 -13.70
C ASP A 58 14.15 -0.02 -13.37
N GLY A 59 14.16 0.31 -12.09
CA GLY A 59 14.70 1.57 -11.58
C GLY A 59 13.93 2.81 -12.03
N GLN A 60 12.70 2.66 -12.48
CA GLN A 60 11.90 3.77 -12.97
C GLN A 60 11.56 4.76 -11.86
N ALA A 61 11.92 6.03 -12.05
CA ALA A 61 11.68 7.08 -11.08
C ALA A 61 10.19 7.38 -10.88
N THR A 62 9.82 7.67 -9.64
CA THR A 62 8.50 8.18 -9.22
C THR A 62 8.65 9.43 -8.37
N ASN A 63 7.57 10.17 -8.14
CA ASN A 63 7.58 11.37 -7.32
C ASN A 63 6.29 11.51 -6.47
N ASN A 64 6.14 12.63 -5.78
CA ASN A 64 4.96 12.90 -4.95
C ASN A 64 3.65 13.08 -5.73
N ASN A 65 3.71 13.24 -7.05
CA ASN A 65 2.54 13.38 -7.93
C ASN A 65 2.23 12.10 -8.71
N THR A 66 3.11 11.09 -8.66
CA THR A 66 2.88 9.79 -9.32
C THR A 66 1.60 9.15 -8.77
N VAL A 67 0.70 8.76 -9.65
CA VAL A 67 -0.52 8.02 -9.29
C VAL A 67 -0.23 6.53 -9.41
N PHE A 68 -0.43 5.80 -8.33
CA PHE A 68 -0.36 4.33 -8.30
C PHE A 68 -1.77 3.76 -8.31
N VAL A 69 -2.04 2.80 -9.18
CA VAL A 69 -3.33 2.15 -9.33
C VAL A 69 -3.15 0.65 -9.19
N ASP A 70 -3.67 0.08 -8.12
CA ASP A 70 -3.80 -1.36 -7.94
C ASP A 70 -5.07 -1.82 -8.64
N VAL A 71 -4.90 -2.41 -9.82
CA VAL A 71 -6.02 -2.77 -10.70
C VAL A 71 -6.82 -3.94 -10.13
N GLU A 72 -6.16 -4.86 -9.44
CA GLU A 72 -6.81 -6.06 -8.88
C GLU A 72 -7.71 -5.71 -7.68
N ASN A 73 -7.25 -4.80 -6.82
CA ASN A 73 -7.97 -4.42 -5.61
C ASN A 73 -8.78 -3.12 -5.77
N ASN A 74 -8.74 -2.49 -6.95
CA ASN A 74 -9.41 -1.22 -7.24
C ASN A 74 -9.02 -0.10 -6.25
N ASN A 75 -7.75 -0.06 -5.85
CA ASN A 75 -7.18 0.96 -4.98
C ASN A 75 -6.28 1.90 -5.76
N SER A 76 -6.11 3.13 -5.24
CA SER A 76 -5.17 4.09 -5.80
C SER A 76 -4.54 4.98 -4.74
N TRP A 77 -3.31 5.43 -5.01
CA TRP A 77 -2.54 6.32 -4.14
C TRP A 77 -1.87 7.40 -4.98
N VAL A 78 -1.72 8.58 -4.43
CA VAL A 78 -0.94 9.68 -5.03
C VAL A 78 0.32 9.89 -4.22
N GLY A 79 1.46 9.81 -4.91
CA GLY A 79 2.80 9.93 -4.32
C GLY A 79 3.35 8.63 -3.75
N TYR A 80 4.64 8.40 -3.98
CA TYR A 80 5.34 7.18 -3.54
C TYR A 80 5.35 6.96 -2.01
N LYS A 81 5.10 8.01 -1.24
CA LYS A 81 5.00 7.92 0.23
C LYS A 81 3.70 7.30 0.72
N ASN A 82 2.68 7.28 -0.13
CA ASN A 82 1.35 6.83 0.21
C ASN A 82 1.00 5.48 -0.42
N VAL A 83 1.81 4.98 -1.36
CA VAL A 83 1.54 3.70 -2.00
C VAL A 83 1.79 2.54 -1.04
N SER A 84 0.88 1.57 -1.02
CA SER A 84 1.14 0.30 -0.33
C SER A 84 2.21 -0.50 -1.06
N SER A 85 3.15 -1.07 -0.33
CA SER A 85 4.22 -1.89 -0.91
C SER A 85 3.66 -3.12 -1.65
N LYS A 86 4.22 -3.43 -2.82
CA LYS A 86 3.84 -4.56 -3.67
C LYS A 86 5.10 -5.24 -4.19
N THR A 87 5.12 -6.57 -4.19
CA THR A 87 6.23 -7.36 -4.71
C THR A 87 5.73 -8.48 -5.61
N GLY A 88 6.38 -8.69 -6.75
CA GLY A 88 6.06 -9.74 -7.71
C GLY A 88 4.93 -9.38 -8.68
N ALA A 89 4.50 -8.13 -8.73
CA ALA A 89 3.45 -7.66 -9.63
C ALA A 89 3.96 -7.44 -11.06
N ASP A 90 3.06 -7.47 -12.02
CA ASP A 90 3.29 -6.85 -13.32
C ASP A 90 2.93 -5.37 -13.24
N VAL A 91 3.72 -4.51 -13.84
CA VAL A 91 3.45 -3.07 -13.86
C VAL A 91 3.43 -2.53 -15.29
N LYS A 92 2.61 -1.49 -15.49
CA LYS A 92 2.62 -0.65 -16.68
C LYS A 92 2.68 0.80 -16.25
N LEU A 93 3.54 1.58 -16.90
CA LEU A 93 3.83 2.95 -16.51
C LEU A 93 3.55 3.90 -17.67
N VAL A 94 2.95 5.02 -17.35
CA VAL A 94 2.89 6.20 -18.23
C VAL A 94 3.92 7.19 -17.72
N LEU A 95 4.83 7.58 -18.59
CA LEU A 95 5.91 8.52 -18.25
C LEU A 95 5.59 9.92 -18.73
N ASN A 96 6.03 10.92 -17.98
CA ASN A 96 6.04 12.29 -18.43
C ASN A 96 7.29 12.57 -19.30
N SER A 97 7.43 13.83 -19.76
CA SER A 97 8.56 14.29 -20.59
C SER A 97 9.93 14.12 -19.91
N ASP A 98 9.97 14.06 -18.58
CA ASP A 98 11.19 13.94 -17.77
C ASP A 98 11.54 12.48 -17.44
N ASN A 99 10.87 11.52 -18.07
CA ASN A 99 10.99 10.08 -17.78
C ASN A 99 10.65 9.70 -16.32
N VAL A 100 9.83 10.47 -15.65
CA VAL A 100 9.27 10.11 -14.33
C VAL A 100 7.90 9.51 -14.53
N ALA A 101 7.58 8.46 -13.80
CA ALA A 101 6.26 7.83 -13.88
C ALA A 101 5.17 8.79 -13.41
N GLU A 102 4.24 9.09 -14.30
CA GLU A 102 3.05 9.87 -14.04
C GLU A 102 1.94 8.98 -13.44
N VAL A 103 1.76 7.79 -14.05
CA VAL A 103 0.84 6.76 -13.54
C VAL A 103 1.54 5.41 -13.56
N VAL A 104 1.32 4.64 -12.50
CA VAL A 104 1.78 3.25 -12.35
C VAL A 104 0.57 2.37 -12.15
N PHE A 105 0.29 1.49 -13.11
CA PHE A 105 -0.72 0.45 -12.98
C PHE A 105 -0.05 -0.83 -12.48
N ILE A 106 -0.63 -1.45 -11.47
CA ILE A 106 -0.11 -2.65 -10.79
C ILE A 106 -1.12 -3.77 -11.02
N TYR A 107 -0.66 -4.90 -11.58
CA TYR A 107 -1.50 -6.03 -11.98
C TYR A 107 -1.00 -7.33 -11.36
N GLY A 108 -1.90 -8.31 -11.30
CA GLY A 108 -1.59 -9.71 -11.05
C GLY A 108 -1.55 -10.11 -9.59
N ASN A 109 -1.22 -11.37 -9.36
CA ASN A 109 -1.04 -11.92 -8.02
C ASN A 109 0.30 -11.46 -7.47
N PHE A 110 0.26 -10.43 -6.68
CA PHE A 110 1.41 -9.95 -5.94
C PHE A 110 1.20 -10.22 -4.45
N THR A 111 2.29 -10.50 -3.76
CA THR A 111 2.30 -10.27 -2.33
C THR A 111 2.25 -8.75 -2.17
N SER A 112 1.17 -8.22 -1.63
CA SER A 112 1.37 -7.01 -0.88
C SER A 112 2.38 -7.40 0.20
N ASP A 113 3.59 -6.81 0.16
CA ASP A 113 4.15 -6.41 1.42
C ASP A 113 3.13 -5.38 1.91
N ALA A 114 2.01 -5.92 2.43
CA ALA A 114 1.23 -5.12 3.29
C ALA A 114 2.30 -4.65 4.30
N ASP A 115 2.50 -3.36 4.30
CA ASP A 115 1.93 -2.75 5.48
C ASP A 115 0.47 -3.25 5.52
N ALA A 116 0.28 -4.51 5.89
CA ALA A 116 -0.91 -4.98 6.55
C ALA A 116 -1.01 -3.95 7.63
N GLU A 117 -1.88 -2.95 7.38
CA GLU A 117 -2.05 -1.86 8.32
C GLU A 117 -1.87 -2.59 9.62
N ASP A 118 -0.76 -2.29 10.33
CA ASP A 118 -0.23 -3.14 11.41
C ASP A 118 -1.25 -3.08 12.53
N TYR A 119 -2.39 -3.74 12.27
CA TYR A 119 -3.51 -3.77 13.18
C TYR A 119 -3.24 -4.78 14.27
N ILE A 120 -3.35 -4.29 15.47
CA ILE A 120 -3.34 -5.10 16.67
C ILE A 120 -4.69 -4.99 17.37
N ILE A 121 -5.23 -6.12 17.75
CA ILE A 121 -6.44 -6.21 18.56
C ILE A 121 -6.03 -6.51 19.99
N LEU A 122 -6.28 -5.58 20.91
CA LEU A 122 -6.15 -5.86 22.34
C LEU A 122 -7.49 -6.38 22.85
N LYS A 123 -7.53 -7.62 23.29
CA LYS A 123 -8.71 -8.24 23.95
C LYS A 123 -8.77 -7.95 25.44
N GLY A 124 -7.71 -7.38 26.01
CA GLY A 124 -7.59 -6.99 27.40
C GLY A 124 -6.73 -5.73 27.56
N THR A 125 -6.70 -5.16 28.75
CA THR A 125 -5.87 -4.01 29.12
C THR A 125 -4.61 -4.42 29.88
N GLY A 126 -4.34 -5.73 29.93
CA GLY A 126 -3.21 -6.28 30.66
C GLY A 126 -1.87 -6.02 29.98
N TYR A 127 -0.92 -5.56 30.75
CA TYR A 127 0.48 -5.51 30.34
C TYR A 127 1.38 -5.97 31.50
N GLN A 128 2.58 -6.43 31.15
CA GLN A 128 3.58 -6.87 32.11
C GLN A 128 4.86 -6.04 31.90
N ALA A 129 5.41 -5.50 32.99
CA ALA A 129 6.70 -4.84 32.97
C ALA A 129 7.82 -5.89 32.98
N GLU A 130 8.73 -5.79 32.02
CA GLU A 130 9.87 -6.69 31.83
C GLU A 130 11.16 -5.91 31.63
N LYS A 131 12.29 -6.60 31.57
CA LYS A 131 13.58 -6.00 31.22
C LYS A 131 13.99 -6.48 29.82
N ASP A 132 14.33 -5.53 28.95
CA ASP A 132 14.94 -5.84 27.67
C ASP A 132 16.41 -6.29 27.83
N LYS A 133 17.03 -6.67 26.73
CA LYS A 133 18.44 -7.09 26.65
C LYS A 133 19.44 -6.03 27.16
N ASN A 134 19.03 -4.76 27.23
CA ASN A 134 19.83 -3.63 27.71
C ASN A 134 19.46 -3.23 29.15
N ASN A 135 18.72 -4.08 29.87
CA ASN A 135 18.24 -3.85 31.24
C ASN A 135 17.31 -2.62 31.38
N LYS A 136 16.68 -2.15 30.28
CA LYS A 136 15.66 -1.10 30.30
C LYS A 136 14.29 -1.72 30.57
N THR A 137 13.43 -1.00 31.30
CA THR A 137 12.05 -1.44 31.51
C THR A 137 11.26 -1.25 30.24
N VAL A 138 10.57 -2.31 29.82
CA VAL A 138 9.62 -2.36 28.70
C VAL A 138 8.33 -2.99 29.19
N TYR A 139 7.26 -2.77 28.45
CA TYR A 139 5.91 -3.20 28.80
C TYR A 139 5.37 -4.08 27.71
N ARG A 140 5.15 -5.38 28.00
CA ARG A 140 4.59 -6.36 27.09
C ARG A 140 3.07 -6.39 27.19
N PHE A 141 2.36 -6.32 26.08
CA PHE A 141 0.91 -6.50 26.05
C PHE A 141 0.56 -7.99 26.08
N ILE A 142 -0.30 -8.39 27.03
CA ILE A 142 -0.56 -9.82 27.29
C ILE A 142 -1.60 -10.41 26.34
N ASP A 143 -2.61 -9.61 25.96
CA ASP A 143 -3.77 -10.06 25.17
C ASP A 143 -3.81 -9.40 23.81
N ALA A 144 -2.65 -9.36 23.13
CA ALA A 144 -2.51 -8.84 21.79
C ALA A 144 -2.74 -9.92 20.73
N TYR A 145 -3.45 -9.57 19.66
CA TYR A 145 -3.74 -10.43 18.51
C TYR A 145 -3.53 -9.64 17.22
N ASP A 146 -3.05 -10.30 16.19
CA ASP A 146 -2.93 -9.72 14.86
C ASP A 146 -4.29 -9.64 14.14
N ALA A 147 -4.27 -9.12 12.90
CA ALA A 147 -5.46 -9.02 12.07
C ALA A 147 -6.08 -10.38 11.67
N ASN A 148 -5.31 -11.47 11.75
CA ASN A 148 -5.78 -12.84 11.48
C ASN A 148 -6.38 -13.49 12.72
N GLY A 149 -6.28 -12.84 13.88
CA GLY A 149 -6.72 -13.36 15.16
C GLY A 149 -5.71 -14.30 15.83
N GLU A 150 -4.47 -14.32 15.35
CA GLU A 150 -3.38 -15.06 15.98
C GLU A 150 -2.80 -14.24 17.13
N LYS A 151 -2.44 -14.93 18.21
CA LYS A 151 -1.91 -14.27 19.40
C LYS A 151 -0.49 -13.76 19.13
N VAL A 152 -0.24 -12.50 19.44
CA VAL A 152 1.08 -11.88 19.36
C VAL A 152 1.71 -11.89 20.75
N GLU A 153 2.74 -12.72 20.94
CA GLU A 153 3.39 -12.89 22.26
C GLU A 153 4.41 -11.78 22.55
N ASP A 154 5.03 -11.22 21.51
CA ASP A 154 6.17 -10.30 21.60
C ASP A 154 5.82 -8.88 21.16
N LEU A 155 4.67 -8.35 21.62
CA LEU A 155 4.31 -6.96 21.39
C LEU A 155 4.67 -6.10 22.60
N TYR A 156 5.64 -5.19 22.43
CA TYR A 156 6.19 -4.36 23.48
C TYR A 156 6.00 -2.87 23.23
N THR A 157 6.14 -2.08 24.27
CA THR A 157 6.38 -0.62 24.21
C THR A 157 7.38 -0.20 25.30
N ALA A 158 8.19 0.78 25.01
CA ALA A 158 9.04 1.43 25.99
C ALA A 158 8.28 2.51 26.80
N SER A 159 7.05 2.85 26.37
CA SER A 159 6.22 3.88 26.97
C SER A 159 5.25 3.31 28.00
N GLU A 160 5.50 3.56 29.28
CA GLU A 160 4.55 3.21 30.35
C GLU A 160 3.19 3.89 30.16
N THR A 161 3.19 5.11 29.66
CA THR A 161 1.96 5.86 29.37
C THR A 161 1.13 5.19 28.28
N LEU A 162 1.79 4.69 27.22
CA LEU A 162 1.11 3.96 26.15
C LEU A 162 0.49 2.68 26.71
N ALA A 163 1.25 1.91 27.50
CA ALA A 163 0.76 0.67 28.10
C ALA A 163 -0.42 0.90 29.06
N LYS A 164 -0.34 1.91 29.93
CA LYS A 164 -1.40 2.26 30.89
C LYS A 164 -2.67 2.76 30.22
N ASN A 165 -2.56 3.46 29.10
CA ASN A 165 -3.69 4.03 28.37
C ASN A 165 -4.30 3.08 27.32
N ALA A 166 -3.71 1.90 27.13
CA ALA A 166 -4.24 0.89 26.24
C ALA A 166 -5.59 0.40 26.73
N LYS A 167 -6.56 0.31 25.81
CA LYS A 167 -7.91 -0.18 26.07
C LYS A 167 -8.15 -1.44 25.25
N LYS A 168 -9.23 -2.14 25.55
CA LYS A 168 -9.74 -3.22 24.71
C LYS A 168 -10.29 -2.60 23.42
N ALA A 169 -9.51 -2.64 22.34
CA ALA A 169 -9.83 -2.02 21.06
C ALA A 169 -8.95 -2.59 19.94
N MET A 170 -9.27 -2.25 18.71
CA MET A 170 -8.38 -2.39 17.56
C MET A 170 -7.52 -1.14 17.40
N TYR A 171 -6.23 -1.33 17.22
CA TYR A 171 -5.25 -0.27 17.03
C TYR A 171 -4.54 -0.45 15.69
N LEU A 172 -4.39 0.65 14.95
CA LEU A 172 -3.40 0.76 13.90
C LEU A 172 -2.09 1.21 14.54
N ILE A 173 -1.03 0.45 14.36
CA ILE A 173 0.31 0.87 14.79
C ILE A 173 0.83 1.88 13.78
N ASP A 174 1.00 3.12 14.21
CA ASP A 174 1.48 4.20 13.35
C ASP A 174 3.01 4.21 13.25
N LYS A 175 3.70 3.74 14.29
CA LYS A 175 5.16 3.72 14.34
C LYS A 175 5.69 2.63 15.27
N ARG A 176 6.71 1.90 14.79
CA ARG A 176 7.51 0.94 15.56
C ARG A 176 8.96 1.40 15.73
N ASP A 177 9.62 0.85 16.75
CA ASP A 177 11.07 0.88 16.93
C ASP A 177 11.57 -0.58 16.87
N GLY A 178 12.03 -1.00 15.70
CA GLY A 178 12.18 -2.41 15.38
C GLY A 178 10.84 -3.12 15.21
N ASP A 179 10.85 -4.45 15.09
CA ASP A 179 9.65 -5.21 14.74
C ASP A 179 8.67 -5.33 15.91
N ASP A 180 9.17 -5.35 17.16
CA ASP A 180 8.39 -5.70 18.35
C ASP A 180 7.89 -4.50 19.16
N TYR A 181 8.48 -3.31 18.98
CA TYR A 181 8.24 -2.16 19.86
C TYR A 181 7.31 -1.14 19.25
N VAL A 182 6.12 -0.98 19.82
CA VAL A 182 5.17 0.08 19.45
C VAL A 182 5.60 1.41 20.07
N GLN A 183 5.79 2.42 19.23
CA GLN A 183 6.03 3.79 19.66
C GLN A 183 4.74 4.61 19.70
N THR A 184 3.92 4.50 18.65
CA THR A 184 2.63 5.17 18.57
C THR A 184 1.61 4.28 17.89
N TRP A 185 0.35 4.44 18.26
CA TRP A 185 -0.80 3.81 17.63
C TRP A 185 -2.05 4.67 17.70
N THR A 186 -3.02 4.38 16.85
CA THR A 186 -4.32 5.04 16.82
C THR A 186 -5.44 4.01 17.00
N ALA A 187 -6.31 4.22 17.99
CA ALA A 187 -7.51 3.39 18.15
C ALA A 187 -8.46 3.60 16.95
N LYS A 188 -8.92 2.50 16.35
CA LYS A 188 -9.83 2.53 15.19
C LYS A 188 -11.25 2.16 15.56
N PHE A 189 -11.41 1.17 16.43
CA PHE A 189 -12.73 0.72 16.90
C PHE A 189 -12.63 0.33 18.38
N ASP A 190 -13.57 0.81 19.16
CA ASP A 190 -13.78 0.47 20.58
C ASP A 190 -14.68 -0.78 20.73
#